data_ca03ce692a42310d412a2509ef0d012e
#
_entry.id   ca03ce692a42310d412a2509ef0d012e
#
_cell.length_a   1.000
_cell.length_b   1.000
_cell.length_c   1.000
_cell.angle_alpha   90.00
_cell.angle_beta   90.00
_cell.angle_gamma   90.00
#
_symmetry.space_group_name_H-M   'P 1'
#
loop_
_entity.id
_entity.type
_entity.pdbx_description
1 polymer ?
#
loop_
_entity_poly.entity_id
_entity_poly.type
_entity_poly.pdbx_seq_one_letter_code
_entity_poly.pdbx_strand_id
1 'polypeptide(L)'
;DKQPESGYIVDSLGWVFYRLGRFEEALPHLERAAELMPIDPIVNDHLGDVFWEVGRKREAVFQWRRALSFDPEETDRKRILRKLEVGLERVLEEEAETLLSTANPDG
;
A
#
# COMPACT_ATOMS: atom_id res chain seq x y z
N ASP A 1 -21.38 20.92 14.57
CA ASP A 1 -21.42 19.62 14.33
C ASP A 1 -20.44 19.11 13.35
N LYS A 2 -19.64 18.17 13.77
CA LYS A 2 -18.57 17.65 12.94
C LYS A 2 -19.05 16.42 12.24
N GLN A 3 -18.79 16.38 10.94
CA GLN A 3 -19.02 15.16 10.20
C GLN A 3 -17.95 14.16 10.57
N PRO A 4 -18.27 12.87 10.68
CA PRO A 4 -17.26 11.86 10.95
C PRO A 4 -16.28 11.80 9.77
N GLU A 5 -15.00 11.57 10.08
CA GLU A 5 -14.00 11.40 9.05
C GLU A 5 -14.31 10.14 8.23
N SER A 6 -14.11 10.23 6.91
CA SER A 6 -14.22 9.07 6.05
C SER A 6 -12.85 8.42 5.92
N GLY A 7 -12.75 7.15 6.31
CA GLY A 7 -11.52 6.39 6.17
C GLY A 7 -11.06 6.31 4.72
N TYR A 8 -11.98 6.20 3.77
CA TYR A 8 -11.64 6.17 2.36
C TYR A 8 -11.04 7.47 1.87
N ILE A 9 -11.60 8.61 2.33
CA ILE A 9 -11.07 9.92 1.93
C ILE A 9 -9.68 10.13 2.52
N VAL A 10 -9.49 9.77 3.78
CA VAL A 10 -8.20 9.90 4.45
C VAL A 10 -7.16 8.99 3.79
N ASP A 11 -7.54 7.76 3.46
CA ASP A 11 -6.68 6.83 2.73
C ASP A 11 -6.28 7.41 1.38
N SER A 12 -7.24 7.95 0.64
CA SER A 12 -6.97 8.53 -0.68
C SER A 12 -6.02 9.70 -0.60
N LEU A 13 -6.19 10.56 0.41
CA LEU A 13 -5.28 11.68 0.62
C LEU A 13 -3.85 11.20 0.92
N GLY A 14 -3.73 10.23 1.82
CA GLY A 14 -2.43 9.65 2.12
C GLY A 14 -1.79 9.02 0.89
N TRP A 15 -2.60 8.36 0.06
CA TRP A 15 -2.10 7.70 -1.14
C TRP A 15 -1.63 8.72 -2.19
N VAL A 16 -2.27 9.89 -2.26
CA VAL A 16 -1.78 10.97 -3.12
C VAL A 16 -0.37 11.40 -2.70
N PHE A 17 -0.13 11.60 -1.41
CA PHE A 17 1.21 11.93 -0.92
C PHE A 17 2.20 10.81 -1.26
N TYR A 18 1.80 9.56 -1.08
CA TYR A 18 2.64 8.42 -1.43
C TYR A 18 3.03 8.46 -2.91
N ARG A 19 2.06 8.69 -3.81
CA ARG A 19 2.31 8.72 -5.25
C ARG A 19 3.21 9.89 -5.63
N LEU A 20 3.23 10.95 -4.84
CA LEU A 20 4.14 12.09 -5.04
C LEU A 20 5.53 11.84 -4.45
N GLY A 21 5.77 10.69 -3.84
CA GLY A 21 7.04 10.39 -3.19
C GLY A 21 7.21 11.07 -1.84
N ARG A 22 6.14 11.62 -1.28
CA ARG A 22 6.14 12.34 -0.01
C ARG A 22 5.71 11.39 1.11
N PHE A 23 6.56 10.40 1.38
CA PHE A 23 6.22 9.28 2.25
C PHE A 23 6.00 9.68 3.70
N GLU A 24 6.83 10.59 4.23
CA GLU A 24 6.68 11.05 5.60
C GLU A 24 5.36 11.78 5.82
N GLU A 25 4.88 12.48 4.80
CA GLU A 25 3.60 13.18 4.87
C GLU A 25 2.43 12.20 4.67
N ALA A 26 2.63 11.15 3.90
CA ALA A 26 1.61 10.13 3.69
C ALA A 26 1.32 9.35 4.97
N LEU A 27 2.33 9.11 5.78
CA LEU A 27 2.25 8.19 6.92
C LEU A 27 1.13 8.53 7.91
N PRO A 28 1.03 9.77 8.45
CA PRO A 28 -0.03 10.05 9.41
C PRO A 28 -1.44 9.89 8.84
N HIS A 29 -1.61 10.18 7.55
CA HIS A 29 -2.92 9.99 6.91
C HIS A 29 -3.28 8.51 6.81
N LEU A 30 -2.32 7.67 6.41
CA LEU A 30 -2.60 6.25 6.29
C LEU A 30 -2.74 5.57 7.65
N GLU A 31 -2.01 6.04 8.66
CA GLU A 31 -2.23 5.57 10.02
C GLU A 31 -3.64 5.92 10.50
N ARG A 32 -4.09 7.14 10.20
CA ARG A 32 -5.44 7.55 10.57
C ARG A 32 -6.50 6.74 9.81
N ALA A 33 -6.27 6.48 8.52
CA ALA A 33 -7.18 5.66 7.73
C ALA A 33 -7.30 4.25 8.33
N ALA A 34 -6.20 3.67 8.78
CA ALA A 34 -6.21 2.35 9.40
C ALA A 34 -6.94 2.34 10.74
N GLU A 35 -6.87 3.44 11.49
CA GLU A 35 -7.67 3.58 12.72
C GLU A 35 -9.17 3.61 12.40
N LEU A 36 -9.54 4.28 11.32
CA LEU A 36 -10.94 4.40 10.91
C LEU A 36 -11.46 3.14 10.23
N MET A 37 -10.59 2.39 9.58
CA MET A 37 -10.94 1.20 8.82
C MET A 37 -9.98 0.05 9.12
N PRO A 38 -9.97 -0.44 10.36
CA PRO A 38 -8.93 -1.37 10.81
C PRO A 38 -8.93 -2.73 10.14
N ILE A 39 -10.05 -3.14 9.52
CA ILE A 39 -10.15 -4.45 8.86
C ILE A 39 -10.18 -4.34 7.34
N ASP A 40 -9.89 -3.18 6.79
CA ASP A 40 -9.87 -3.02 5.34
C ASP A 40 -8.52 -3.48 4.79
N PRO A 41 -8.49 -4.48 3.89
CA PRO A 41 -7.20 -5.00 3.39
C PRO A 41 -6.42 -3.97 2.57
N ILE A 42 -7.11 -3.10 1.81
CA ILE A 42 -6.42 -2.12 0.97
C ILE A 42 -5.75 -1.05 1.82
N VAL A 43 -6.45 -0.56 2.84
CA VAL A 43 -5.90 0.45 3.75
C VAL A 43 -4.66 -0.11 4.47
N ASN A 44 -4.74 -1.35 4.97
CA ASN A 44 -3.62 -1.97 5.65
C ASN A 44 -2.44 -2.20 4.70
N ASP A 45 -2.71 -2.56 3.44
CA ASP A 45 -1.68 -2.73 2.43
C ASP A 45 -0.99 -1.40 2.11
N HIS A 46 -1.76 -0.33 1.92
CA HIS A 46 -1.22 1.00 1.69
C HIS A 46 -0.33 1.45 2.83
N LEU A 47 -0.78 1.23 4.06
CA LEU A 47 0.02 1.59 5.24
C LEU A 47 1.32 0.80 5.26
N GLY A 48 1.28 -0.47 4.91
CA GLY A 48 2.49 -1.28 4.80
C GLY A 48 3.48 -0.70 3.79
N ASP A 49 2.99 -0.28 2.63
CA ASP A 49 3.85 0.31 1.60
C ASP A 49 4.56 1.56 2.12
N VAL A 50 3.84 2.43 2.84
CA VAL A 50 4.43 3.65 3.38
C VAL A 50 5.44 3.34 4.48
N PHE A 51 5.13 2.41 5.38
CA PHE A 51 6.11 1.99 6.40
C PHE A 51 7.40 1.50 5.74
N TRP A 52 7.28 0.73 4.66
CA TRP A 52 8.45 0.22 3.94
C TRP A 52 9.30 1.37 3.40
N GLU A 53 8.65 2.35 2.78
CA GLU A 53 9.36 3.46 2.15
C GLU A 53 10.05 4.39 3.15
N VAL A 54 9.49 4.53 4.36
CA VAL A 54 10.14 5.33 5.40
C VAL A 54 11.15 4.52 6.21
N GLY A 55 11.43 3.27 5.81
CA GLY A 55 12.45 2.44 6.44
C GLY A 55 11.98 1.61 7.63
N ARG A 56 10.70 1.59 7.90
CA ARG A 56 10.12 0.82 9.02
C ARG A 56 9.61 -0.52 8.50
N LYS A 57 10.55 -1.37 8.11
CA LYS A 57 10.24 -2.60 7.38
C LYS A 57 9.51 -3.65 8.21
N ARG A 58 9.78 -3.73 9.51
CA ARG A 58 9.06 -4.67 10.38
C ARG A 58 7.58 -4.32 10.45
N GLU A 59 7.28 -3.04 10.56
CA GLU A 59 5.90 -2.57 10.60
C GLU A 59 5.22 -2.74 9.26
N ALA A 60 5.97 -2.58 8.17
CA ALA A 60 5.43 -2.85 6.82
C ALA A 60 4.99 -4.31 6.71
N VAL A 61 5.85 -5.24 7.12
CA VAL A 61 5.54 -6.68 7.06
C VAL A 61 4.31 -6.99 7.91
N PHE A 62 4.24 -6.40 9.10
CA PHE A 62 3.08 -6.60 9.98
C PHE A 62 1.79 -6.14 9.30
N GLN A 63 1.80 -4.98 8.68
CA GLN A 63 0.60 -4.44 8.01
C GLN A 63 0.21 -5.28 6.79
N TRP A 64 1.17 -5.74 6.02
CA TRP A 64 0.89 -6.62 4.87
C TRP A 64 0.27 -7.95 5.33
N ARG A 65 0.76 -8.51 6.44
CA ARG A 65 0.18 -9.74 6.99
C ARG A 65 -1.25 -9.49 7.49
N ARG A 66 -1.48 -8.34 8.10
CA ARG A 66 -2.84 -7.97 8.50
C ARG A 66 -3.75 -7.87 7.28
N ALA A 67 -3.27 -7.21 6.23
CA ALA A 67 -4.06 -7.09 4.99
C ALA A 67 -4.47 -8.46 4.47
N LEU A 68 -3.55 -9.42 4.47
CA LEU A 68 -3.86 -10.79 4.03
C LEU A 68 -4.93 -11.45 4.90
N SER A 69 -4.92 -11.17 6.20
CA SER A 69 -5.88 -11.77 7.13
C SER A 69 -7.30 -11.26 6.94
N PHE A 70 -7.47 -10.14 6.24
CA PHE A 70 -8.78 -9.54 5.99
C PHE A 70 -9.32 -9.85 4.59
N ASP A 71 -8.84 -10.94 3.99
CA ASP A 71 -9.39 -11.52 2.76
C ASP A 71 -9.42 -10.56 1.58
N PRO A 72 -8.26 -10.08 1.12
CA PRO A 72 -8.20 -9.21 -0.05
C PRO A 72 -8.60 -9.96 -1.32
N GLU A 73 -8.93 -9.20 -2.37
CA GLU A 73 -9.17 -9.79 -3.68
C GLU A 73 -7.91 -10.50 -4.18
N GLU A 74 -8.09 -11.44 -5.10
CA GLU A 74 -7.00 -12.35 -5.50
C GLU A 74 -5.80 -11.62 -6.10
N THR A 75 -6.02 -10.60 -6.91
CA THR A 75 -4.92 -9.80 -7.47
C THR A 75 -4.13 -9.10 -6.37
N ASP A 76 -4.82 -8.53 -5.39
CA ASP A 76 -4.17 -7.87 -4.27
C ASP A 76 -3.44 -8.87 -3.38
N ARG A 77 -4.06 -10.04 -3.14
CA ARG A 77 -3.44 -11.11 -2.36
C ARG A 77 -2.10 -11.51 -2.95
N LYS A 78 -2.07 -11.77 -4.24
CA LYS A 78 -0.84 -12.20 -4.93
C LYS A 78 0.24 -11.14 -4.83
N ARG A 79 -0.15 -9.89 -4.99
CA ARG A 79 0.79 -8.78 -4.93
C ARG A 79 1.37 -8.62 -3.52
N ILE A 80 0.52 -8.72 -2.50
CA ILE A 80 0.98 -8.63 -1.10
C ILE A 80 1.92 -9.79 -0.76
N LEU A 81 1.56 -11.00 -1.18
CA LEU A 81 2.43 -12.17 -0.95
C LEU A 81 3.80 -11.95 -1.59
N ARG A 82 3.82 -11.39 -2.79
CA ARG A 82 5.08 -11.10 -3.49
C ARG A 82 5.90 -10.05 -2.74
N LYS A 83 5.25 -9.01 -2.20
CA LYS A 83 5.95 -8.02 -1.37
C LYS A 83 6.62 -8.67 -0.16
N LEU A 84 5.91 -9.60 0.49
CA LEU A 84 6.47 -10.32 1.63
C LEU A 84 7.64 -11.20 1.23
N GLU A 85 7.63 -11.72 0.02
CA GLU A 85 8.67 -12.62 -0.47
C GLU A 85 9.94 -11.88 -0.89
N VAL A 86 9.81 -10.79 -1.65
CA VAL A 86 10.96 -10.15 -2.30
C VAL A 86 11.14 -8.67 -1.95
N GLY A 87 10.21 -8.09 -1.19
CA GLY A 87 10.23 -6.67 -0.85
C GLY A 87 9.52 -5.82 -1.88
N LEU A 88 9.12 -4.64 -1.45
CA LEU A 88 8.34 -3.73 -2.30
C LEU A 88 9.15 -3.25 -3.50
N GLU A 89 10.43 -2.95 -3.33
CA GLU A 89 11.26 -2.47 -4.44
C GLU A 89 11.24 -3.44 -5.61
N ARG A 90 11.37 -4.72 -5.32
CA ARG A 90 11.40 -5.74 -6.38
C ARG A 90 10.05 -5.86 -7.06
N VAL A 91 8.98 -5.77 -6.30
CA VAL A 91 7.62 -5.80 -6.88
C VAL A 91 7.44 -4.62 -7.83
N LEU A 92 7.85 -3.42 -7.43
CA LEU A 92 7.74 -2.23 -8.28
C LEU A 92 8.60 -2.37 -9.54
N GLU A 93 9.79 -2.95 -9.44
CA GLU A 93 10.64 -3.23 -10.59
C GLU A 93 9.96 -4.22 -11.54
N GLU A 94 9.39 -5.29 -11.01
CA GLU A 94 8.68 -6.28 -11.83
C GLU A 94 7.49 -5.67 -12.55
N GLU A 95 6.77 -4.80 -11.87
CA GLU A 95 5.62 -4.11 -12.47
C GLU A 95 6.07 -3.16 -13.58
N ALA A 96 7.17 -2.44 -13.37
CA ALA A 96 7.72 -1.56 -14.38
C ALA A 96 8.19 -2.35 -15.60
N GLU A 97 8.84 -3.50 -15.38
CA GLU A 97 9.27 -4.39 -16.46
C GLU A 97 8.09 -4.88 -17.29
N THR A 98 7.00 -5.24 -16.62
CA THR A 98 5.78 -5.68 -17.28
C THR A 98 5.18 -4.56 -18.13
N LEU A 99 5.12 -3.34 -17.60
CA LEU A 99 4.61 -2.19 -18.35
C LEU A 99 5.45 -1.90 -19.58
N LEU A 100 6.77 -1.96 -19.45
CA LEU A 100 7.66 -1.72 -20.60
C LEU A 100 7.50 -2.79 -21.67
N SER A 101 7.35 -4.04 -21.26
CA SER A 101 7.13 -5.14 -22.19
C SER A 101 5.81 -4.97 -22.94
N THR A 102 4.76 -4.54 -22.24
CA THR A 102 3.45 -4.32 -22.86
C THR A 102 3.46 -3.11 -23.79
N ALA A 103 4.19 -2.05 -23.40
CA ALA A 103 4.25 -0.82 -24.19
C ALA A 103 5.06 -1.00 -25.48
N ASN A 104 5.95 -2.00 -25.53
CA ASN A 104 6.80 -2.24 -26.70
C ASN A 104 6.80 -3.72 -27.06
N PRO A 105 5.66 -4.26 -27.51
CA PRO A 105 5.52 -5.70 -27.75
C PRO A 105 6.41 -6.23 -28.88
N ASP A 106 6.87 -5.37 -29.78
CA ASP A 106 7.72 -5.76 -30.90
C ASP A 106 9.21 -5.64 -30.59
N GLY A 107 9.54 -5.11 -29.42
CA GLY A 107 10.91 -4.82 -29.04
C GLY A 107 11.71 -5.98 -28.49
#